data_ca9ee35bd4bf7f5e99eac11af6d55f25
#
_entry.id   ca9ee35bd4bf7f5e99eac11af6d55f25
#
_cell.length_a   1.000
_cell.length_b   1.000
_cell.length_c   1.000
_cell.angle_alpha   90.00
_cell.angle_beta   90.00
_cell.angle_gamma   90.00
#
_symmetry.space_group_name_H-M   'P 1'
#
loop_
_entity.id
_entity.type
_entity.pdbx_description
1 polymer ?
#
loop_
_entity_poly.entity_id
_entity_poly.type
_entity_poly.pdbx_seq_one_letter_code
_entity_poly.pdbx_strand_id
1 'polypeptide(L)'
;MSNAVTIFDLDNTLIKGDSSTLWSQFMVREGWVSDPEYLAREALLMADYDRGEMNIADYVALIQAPLIGIPQAQVDTLVARFVREKVLPRVYPQAWDVIRTLQARGEKMLVISASVTLLVQAIAAELGIEQA
;
A
#
# COMPACT_ATOMS: atom_id res chain seq x y z
N MET A 1 -29.00 -13.07 2.73
CA MET A 1 -27.69 -12.42 2.95
C MET A 1 -26.57 -13.40 2.70
N SER A 2 -25.60 -12.97 1.93
CA SER A 2 -24.42 -13.78 1.71
C SER A 2 -23.46 -13.67 2.92
N ASN A 3 -22.95 -14.81 3.40
CA ASN A 3 -21.86 -14.83 4.37
C ASN A 3 -20.49 -14.89 3.68
N ALA A 4 -20.48 -14.76 2.35
CA ALA A 4 -19.25 -14.78 1.59
C ALA A 4 -18.44 -13.50 1.79
N VAL A 5 -17.14 -13.65 1.75
CA VAL A 5 -16.19 -12.53 1.79
C VAL A 5 -15.47 -12.51 0.45
N THR A 6 -15.46 -11.36 -0.20
CA THR A 6 -14.67 -11.18 -1.42
C THR A 6 -13.29 -10.71 -1.03
N ILE A 7 -12.27 -11.43 -1.45
CA ILE A 7 -10.87 -11.15 -1.14
C ILE A 7 -10.21 -10.54 -2.37
N PHE A 8 -9.59 -9.37 -2.19
CA PHE A 8 -8.84 -8.69 -3.24
C PHE A 8 -7.34 -8.70 -2.92
N ASP A 9 -6.55 -8.98 -3.93
CA ASP A 9 -5.15 -8.59 -3.95
C ASP A 9 -5.08 -7.09 -4.28
N LEU A 10 -4.04 -6.41 -3.82
CA LEU A 10 -3.91 -4.96 -4.00
C LEU A 10 -3.03 -4.60 -5.19
N ASP A 11 -1.73 -4.91 -5.08
CA ASP A 11 -0.73 -4.45 -6.03
C ASP A 11 -0.93 -5.12 -7.40
N ASN A 12 -1.00 -4.32 -8.45
CA ASN A 12 -1.25 -4.77 -9.83
C ASN A 12 -2.58 -5.52 -10.01
N THR A 13 -3.51 -5.40 -9.06
CA THR A 13 -4.86 -5.98 -9.15
C THR A 13 -5.93 -4.92 -8.98
N LEU A 14 -5.97 -4.25 -7.82
CA LEU A 14 -6.86 -3.10 -7.60
C LEU A 14 -6.24 -1.81 -8.10
N ILE A 15 -4.91 -1.69 -7.99
CA ILE A 15 -4.16 -0.53 -8.45
C ILE A 15 -3.11 -0.94 -9.48
N LYS A 16 -2.78 0.00 -10.38
CA LYS A 16 -1.67 -0.16 -11.30
C LYS A 16 -0.38 0.17 -10.58
N GLY A 17 0.47 -0.83 -10.38
CA GLY A 17 1.76 -0.69 -9.74
C GLY A 17 1.81 -1.31 -8.36
N ASP A 18 2.94 -1.14 -7.69
CA ASP A 18 3.23 -1.67 -6.37
C ASP A 18 3.19 -0.54 -5.34
N SER A 19 2.33 -0.68 -4.32
CA SER A 19 2.12 0.35 -3.31
C SER A 19 3.38 0.67 -2.51
N SER A 20 4.20 -0.34 -2.20
CA SER A 20 5.43 -0.12 -1.44
C SER A 20 6.47 0.65 -2.24
N THR A 21 6.62 0.34 -3.54
CA THR A 21 7.51 1.08 -4.43
C THR A 21 7.06 2.53 -4.59
N LEU A 22 5.75 2.74 -4.77
CA LEU A 22 5.18 4.08 -4.84
C LEU A 22 5.44 4.87 -3.56
N TRP A 23 5.31 4.23 -2.40
CA TRP A 23 5.59 4.83 -1.09
C TRP A 23 7.05 5.25 -0.98
N SER A 24 7.99 4.37 -1.34
CA SER A 24 9.43 4.68 -1.29
C SER A 24 9.77 5.88 -2.17
N GLN A 25 9.22 5.93 -3.38
CA GLN A 25 9.41 7.06 -4.29
C GLN A 25 8.83 8.36 -3.71
N PHE A 26 7.65 8.27 -3.10
CA PHE A 26 7.00 9.41 -2.46
C PHE A 26 7.85 9.97 -1.31
N MET A 27 8.39 9.08 -0.45
CA MET A 27 9.23 9.47 0.67
C MET A 27 10.49 10.22 0.21
N VAL A 28 11.12 9.73 -0.85
CA VAL A 28 12.29 10.39 -1.43
C VAL A 28 11.92 11.75 -2.01
N ARG A 29 10.85 11.83 -2.78
CA ARG A 29 10.39 13.06 -3.43
C ARG A 29 10.02 14.13 -2.40
N GLU A 30 9.40 13.74 -1.30
CA GLU A 30 8.96 14.66 -0.25
C GLU A 30 10.09 15.06 0.71
N GLY A 31 11.29 14.54 0.52
CA GLY A 31 12.44 14.90 1.33
C GLY A 31 12.53 14.19 2.69
N TRP A 32 11.75 13.14 2.90
CA TRP A 32 11.81 12.33 4.13
C TRP A 32 13.01 11.39 4.15
N VAL A 33 13.60 11.14 2.99
CA VAL A 33 14.77 10.29 2.83
C VAL A 33 15.84 11.12 2.12
N SER A 34 17.00 11.22 2.77
CA SER A 34 18.16 11.97 2.23
C SER A 34 19.20 11.05 1.60
N ASP A 35 19.13 9.74 1.84
CA ASP A 35 20.08 8.77 1.32
C ASP A 35 19.84 8.57 -0.19
N PRO A 36 20.83 8.92 -1.05
CA PRO A 36 20.64 8.77 -2.50
C PRO A 36 20.55 7.32 -2.97
N GLU A 37 20.92 6.35 -2.12
CA GLU A 37 20.87 4.93 -2.46
C GLU A 37 19.60 4.23 -1.97
N TYR A 38 18.67 4.95 -1.36
CA TYR A 38 17.47 4.37 -0.77
C TYR A 38 16.65 3.59 -1.78
N LEU A 39 16.37 4.20 -2.94
CA LEU A 39 15.58 3.54 -4.00
C LEU A 39 16.32 2.35 -4.60
N ALA A 40 17.65 2.43 -4.69
CA ALA A 40 18.46 1.31 -5.18
C ALA A 40 18.38 0.12 -4.22
N ARG A 41 18.43 0.36 -2.91
CA ARG A 41 18.28 -0.70 -1.90
C ARG A 41 16.89 -1.33 -1.96
N GLU A 42 15.86 -0.50 -2.12
CA GLU A 42 14.49 -0.99 -2.23
C GLU A 42 14.35 -1.87 -3.47
N ALA A 43 14.91 -1.45 -4.60
CA ALA A 43 14.88 -2.23 -5.85
C ALA A 43 15.58 -3.58 -5.69
N LEU A 44 16.70 -3.65 -4.95
CA LEU A 44 17.40 -4.91 -4.68
C LEU A 44 16.52 -5.85 -3.86
N LEU A 45 15.86 -5.34 -2.84
CA LEU A 45 14.95 -6.16 -2.01
C LEU A 45 13.76 -6.65 -2.81
N MET A 46 13.20 -5.83 -3.69
CA MET A 46 12.10 -6.26 -4.56
C MET A 46 12.56 -7.31 -5.58
N ALA A 47 13.77 -7.20 -6.10
CA ALA A 47 14.34 -8.25 -6.96
C ALA A 47 14.49 -9.57 -6.20
N ASP A 48 14.92 -9.52 -4.93
CA ASP A 48 14.97 -10.70 -4.08
C ASP A 48 13.57 -11.28 -3.84
N TYR A 49 12.57 -10.43 -3.65
CA TYR A 49 11.18 -10.86 -3.52
C TYR A 49 10.72 -11.67 -4.75
N ASP A 50 11.02 -11.16 -5.94
CA ASP A 50 10.64 -11.84 -7.19
C ASP A 50 11.29 -13.22 -7.33
N ARG A 51 12.46 -13.42 -6.71
CA ARG A 51 13.14 -14.72 -6.66
C ARG A 51 12.72 -15.58 -5.46
N GLY A 52 11.83 -15.09 -4.60
CA GLY A 52 11.45 -15.78 -3.37
C GLY A 52 12.52 -15.78 -2.30
N GLU A 53 13.47 -14.86 -2.37
CA GLU A 53 14.65 -14.79 -1.48
C GLU A 53 14.64 -13.55 -0.57
N MET A 54 13.56 -12.75 -0.55
CA MET A 54 13.53 -11.53 0.21
C MET A 54 13.65 -11.78 1.72
N ASN A 55 14.52 -11.01 2.39
CA ASN A 55 14.54 -10.92 3.84
C ASN A 55 13.47 -9.90 4.26
N ILE A 56 12.37 -10.38 4.82
CA ILE A 56 11.22 -9.55 5.21
C ILE A 56 11.62 -8.51 6.27
N ALA A 57 12.46 -8.91 7.24
CA ALA A 57 12.89 -8.00 8.29
C ALA A 57 13.68 -6.81 7.73
N ASP A 58 14.57 -7.06 6.78
CA ASP A 58 15.34 -5.99 6.11
C ASP A 58 14.43 -5.05 5.32
N TYR A 59 13.44 -5.61 4.63
CA TYR A 59 12.47 -4.81 3.87
C TYR A 59 11.63 -3.92 4.78
N VAL A 60 11.07 -4.47 5.84
CA VAL A 60 10.28 -3.71 6.81
C VAL A 60 11.13 -2.62 7.46
N ALA A 61 12.37 -2.93 7.84
CA ALA A 61 13.29 -1.95 8.41
C ALA A 61 13.57 -0.79 7.44
N LEU A 62 13.76 -1.09 6.16
CA LEU A 62 14.00 -0.06 5.15
C LEU A 62 12.78 0.89 5.02
N ILE A 63 11.58 0.32 4.94
CA ILE A 63 10.34 1.11 4.79
C ILE A 63 10.07 1.95 6.04
N GLN A 64 10.35 1.43 7.23
CA GLN A 64 10.05 2.12 8.49
C GLN A 64 11.12 3.13 8.91
N ALA A 65 12.36 2.98 8.44
CA ALA A 65 13.48 3.81 8.88
C ALA A 65 13.20 5.32 8.81
N PRO A 66 12.62 5.86 7.72
CA PRO A 66 12.34 7.29 7.65
C PRO A 66 11.27 7.78 8.64
N LEU A 67 10.50 6.88 9.21
CA LEU A 67 9.38 7.21 10.10
C LEU A 67 9.75 7.10 11.58
N ILE A 68 10.94 6.61 11.89
CA ILE A 68 11.40 6.46 13.29
C ILE A 68 11.48 7.84 13.94
N GLY A 69 10.83 7.98 15.10
CA GLY A 69 10.82 9.24 15.84
C GLY A 69 9.81 10.26 15.35
N ILE A 70 9.06 9.97 14.29
CA ILE A 70 8.02 10.86 13.79
C ILE A 70 6.72 10.60 14.57
N PRO A 71 6.02 11.64 15.07
CA PRO A 71 4.74 11.45 15.77
C PRO A 71 3.72 10.72 14.91
N GLN A 72 2.93 9.84 15.51
CA GLN A 72 1.95 9.02 14.79
C GLN A 72 0.97 9.87 13.99
N ALA A 73 0.48 10.97 14.54
CA ALA A 73 -0.44 11.85 13.83
C ALA A 73 0.15 12.42 12.54
N GLN A 74 1.45 12.70 12.56
CA GLN A 74 2.17 13.21 11.40
C GLN A 74 2.35 12.12 10.34
N VAL A 75 2.65 10.89 10.77
CA VAL A 75 2.72 9.73 9.87
C VAL A 75 1.35 9.49 9.22
N ASP A 76 0.28 9.53 9.99
CA ASP A 76 -1.08 9.31 9.49
C ASP A 76 -1.45 10.36 8.42
N THR A 77 -1.09 11.61 8.64
CA THR A 77 -1.33 12.69 7.67
C THR A 77 -0.54 12.46 6.38
N LEU A 78 0.73 12.05 6.52
CA LEU A 78 1.59 11.77 5.37
C LEU A 78 1.06 10.59 4.56
N VAL A 79 0.64 9.51 5.23
CA VAL A 79 0.08 8.33 4.57
C VAL A 79 -1.23 8.67 3.85
N ALA A 80 -2.12 9.44 4.49
CA ALA A 80 -3.38 9.86 3.88
C ALA A 80 -3.14 10.67 2.60
N ARG A 81 -2.18 11.59 2.62
CA ARG A 81 -1.81 12.38 1.46
C ARG A 81 -1.23 11.51 0.35
N PHE A 82 -0.36 10.57 0.69
CA PHE A 82 0.19 9.61 -0.25
C PHE A 82 -0.92 8.82 -0.96
N VAL A 83 -1.87 8.28 -0.19
CA VAL A 83 -2.95 7.49 -0.77
C VAL A 83 -3.76 8.32 -1.76
N ARG A 84 -4.15 9.53 -1.38
CA ARG A 84 -4.95 10.41 -2.25
C ARG A 84 -4.21 10.84 -3.51
N GLU A 85 -2.94 11.19 -3.39
CA GLU A 85 -2.19 11.77 -4.50
C GLU A 85 -1.55 10.72 -5.40
N LYS A 86 -1.15 9.56 -4.86
CA LYS A 86 -0.34 8.58 -5.59
C LYS A 86 -1.02 7.25 -5.83
N VAL A 87 -1.95 6.85 -4.97
CA VAL A 87 -2.58 5.53 -5.05
C VAL A 87 -3.95 5.61 -5.70
N LEU A 88 -4.85 6.47 -5.23
CA LEU A 88 -6.20 6.56 -5.78
C LEU A 88 -6.25 6.82 -7.28
N PRO A 89 -5.38 7.69 -7.86
CA PRO A 89 -5.35 7.87 -9.32
C PRO A 89 -4.97 6.60 -10.10
N ARG A 90 -4.39 5.60 -9.43
CA ARG A 90 -3.96 4.35 -10.04
C ARG A 90 -4.95 3.21 -9.87
N VAL A 91 -6.05 3.44 -9.16
CA VAL A 91 -7.10 2.43 -9.01
C VAL A 91 -7.75 2.21 -10.36
N TYR A 92 -7.83 0.94 -10.79
CA TYR A 92 -8.47 0.61 -12.05
C TYR A 92 -9.96 0.96 -12.01
N PRO A 93 -10.53 1.54 -13.07
CA PRO A 93 -11.97 1.83 -13.11
C PRO A 93 -12.83 0.59 -12.84
N GLN A 94 -12.43 -0.57 -13.34
CA GLN A 94 -13.11 -1.84 -13.12
C GLN A 94 -13.10 -2.23 -11.64
N ALA A 95 -12.01 -1.91 -10.92
CA ALA A 95 -11.92 -2.17 -9.48
C ALA A 95 -12.94 -1.34 -8.71
N TRP A 96 -13.09 -0.06 -9.04
CA TRP A 96 -14.11 0.80 -8.45
C TRP A 96 -15.51 0.25 -8.67
N ASP A 97 -15.82 -0.21 -9.89
CA ASP A 97 -17.14 -0.76 -10.23
C ASP A 97 -17.46 -1.99 -9.39
N VAL A 98 -16.51 -2.91 -9.25
CA VAL A 98 -16.68 -4.12 -8.43
C VAL A 98 -16.89 -3.76 -6.96
N ILE A 99 -16.06 -2.87 -6.41
CA ILE A 99 -16.15 -2.45 -5.01
C ILE A 99 -17.52 -1.82 -4.74
N ARG A 100 -17.98 -0.90 -5.57
CA ARG A 100 -19.27 -0.24 -5.42
C ARG A 100 -20.43 -1.22 -5.51
N THR A 101 -20.35 -2.18 -6.42
CA THR A 101 -21.36 -3.22 -6.56
C THR A 101 -21.47 -4.06 -5.29
N LEU A 102 -20.34 -4.49 -4.74
CA LEU A 102 -20.32 -5.29 -3.53
C LEU A 102 -20.80 -4.49 -2.31
N GLN A 103 -20.42 -3.23 -2.21
CA GLN A 103 -20.90 -2.33 -1.16
C GLN A 103 -22.42 -2.18 -1.20
N ALA A 104 -22.98 -1.98 -2.39
CA ALA A 104 -24.42 -1.84 -2.58
C ALA A 104 -25.19 -3.10 -2.17
N ARG A 105 -24.55 -4.27 -2.26
CA ARG A 105 -25.14 -5.55 -1.83
C ARG A 105 -24.90 -5.84 -0.35
N GLY A 106 -24.17 -5.00 0.36
CA GLY A 106 -23.81 -5.25 1.74
C GLY A 106 -22.85 -6.43 1.93
N GLU A 107 -22.11 -6.81 0.91
CA GLU A 107 -21.16 -7.92 0.98
C GLU A 107 -19.87 -7.49 1.65
N LYS A 108 -19.24 -8.41 2.37
CA LYS A 108 -17.97 -8.17 3.04
C LYS A 108 -16.82 -8.24 2.06
N MET A 109 -15.86 -7.35 2.22
CA MET A 109 -14.65 -7.30 1.39
C MET A 109 -13.41 -7.28 2.27
N LEU A 110 -12.33 -7.87 1.77
CA LEU A 110 -11.04 -7.93 2.45
C LEU A 110 -9.93 -7.71 1.43
N VAL A 111 -8.95 -6.88 1.77
CA VAL A 111 -7.73 -6.72 0.98
C VAL A 111 -6.61 -7.52 1.63
N ILE A 112 -5.93 -8.35 0.85
CA ILE A 112 -4.73 -9.06 1.26
C ILE A 112 -3.58 -8.61 0.36
N SER A 113 -2.46 -8.24 0.98
CA SER A 113 -1.29 -7.78 0.24
C SER A 113 -0.02 -8.11 1.00
N ALA A 114 1.07 -8.34 0.25
CA ALA A 114 2.40 -8.49 0.83
C ALA A 114 3.03 -7.15 1.24
N SER A 115 2.38 -6.03 0.92
CA SER A 115 2.83 -4.70 1.33
C SER A 115 2.70 -4.48 2.83
N VAL A 116 3.36 -3.46 3.37
CA VAL A 116 3.33 -3.17 4.80
C VAL A 116 1.91 -2.77 5.25
N THR A 117 1.53 -3.25 6.44
CA THR A 117 0.17 -3.08 6.99
C THR A 117 -0.28 -1.62 7.02
N LEU A 118 0.61 -0.71 7.39
CA LEU A 118 0.33 0.73 7.44
C LEU A 118 -0.27 1.25 6.13
N LEU A 119 0.30 0.84 5.00
CA LEU A 119 -0.16 1.27 3.68
C LEU A 119 -1.43 0.55 3.27
N VAL A 120 -1.49 -0.76 3.47
CA VAL A 120 -2.63 -1.58 3.05
C VAL A 120 -3.90 -1.15 3.76
N GLN A 121 -3.83 -0.92 5.07
CA GLN A 121 -4.98 -0.47 5.86
C GLN A 121 -5.47 0.92 5.40
N ALA A 122 -4.56 1.85 5.16
CA ALA A 122 -4.91 3.19 4.72
C ALA A 122 -5.55 3.19 3.33
N ILE A 123 -5.02 2.38 2.42
CA ILE A 123 -5.57 2.24 1.07
C ILE A 123 -6.95 1.60 1.11
N ALA A 124 -7.12 0.52 1.87
CA ALA A 124 -8.40 -0.15 2.01
C ALA A 124 -9.48 0.80 2.56
N ALA A 125 -9.14 1.59 3.57
CA ALA A 125 -10.06 2.57 4.14
C ALA A 125 -10.54 3.58 3.09
N GLU A 126 -9.64 4.11 2.27
CA GLU A 126 -10.00 5.07 1.23
C GLU A 126 -10.83 4.43 0.10
N LEU A 127 -10.67 3.13 -0.13
CA LEU A 127 -11.50 2.39 -1.09
C LEU A 127 -12.88 2.01 -0.52
N GLY A 128 -13.10 2.22 0.76
CA GLY A 128 -14.33 1.81 1.43
C GLY A 128 -14.36 0.33 1.77
N ILE A 129 -13.20 -0.32 1.90
CA ILE A 129 -13.05 -1.70 2.30
C ILE A 129 -12.66 -1.72 3.78
N GLU A 130 -13.47 -2.35 4.62
CA GLU A 130 -13.32 -2.25 6.07
C GLU A 130 -12.18 -3.09 6.62
N GLN A 131 -11.73 -4.10 5.91
CA GLN A 131 -10.74 -5.06 6.38
C GLN A 131 -9.55 -5.14 5.44
N ALA A 132 -8.38 -5.26 6.02
CA ALA A 132 -7.14 -5.41 5.29
C ALA A 132 -6.16 -6.32 6.06
#